data_eaa9d4ce98916a1698de95cfc1992891
#
_entry.id   eaa9d4ce98916a1698de95cfc1992891
#
_cell.length_a   1.000
_cell.length_b   1.000
_cell.length_c   1.000
_cell.angle_alpha   90.00
_cell.angle_beta   90.00
_cell.angle_gamma   90.00
#
_symmetry.space_group_name_H-M   'P 1'
#
loop_
_entity.id
_entity.type
_entity.pdbx_description
1 polymer ?
#
loop_
_entity_poly.entity_id
_entity_poly.type
_entity_poly.pdbx_seq_one_letter_code
_entity_poly.pdbx_strand_id
1 'polypeptide(L)'
;TEKPVDWAYEAWDELVEGLTHKDNHVRAISSQLLANLAKSDPKGRMFKDFDKLLNVTRDEKFVTARHGLQSIWKVGLGGKNEQQLAVKGLEKRFIECITEKNCTLIRYDIIVNLRNLYDATTSSEIKEKALELIELETEAKYKKKYAGIWKK
;
A
#
# COMPACT_ATOMS: atom_id res chain seq x y z
N THR A 1 30.39 5.40 14.93
CA THR A 1 29.08 6.02 14.73
C THR A 1 28.19 5.08 13.94
N GLU A 2 27.08 4.70 14.53
CA GLU A 2 26.11 3.89 13.83
C GLU A 2 25.57 4.64 12.62
N LYS A 3 25.56 3.98 11.48
CA LYS A 3 24.94 4.56 10.30
C LYS A 3 23.41 4.56 10.51
N PRO A 4 22.68 5.61 10.07
CA PRO A 4 21.23 5.63 10.18
C PRO A 4 20.54 4.36 9.65
N VAL A 5 21.18 3.72 8.66
CA VAL A 5 20.71 2.48 8.02
C VAL A 5 20.62 1.32 9.02
N ASP A 6 21.66 1.17 9.87
CA ASP A 6 21.70 0.04 10.82
C ASP A 6 20.58 0.18 11.84
N TRP A 7 20.33 1.39 12.32
CA TRP A 7 19.22 1.65 13.24
C TRP A 7 17.88 1.36 12.60
N ALA A 8 17.71 1.77 11.35
CA ALA A 8 16.45 1.52 10.62
C ALA A 8 16.18 0.02 10.48
N TYR A 9 17.21 -0.80 10.26
CA TYR A 9 17.01 -2.24 10.12
C TYR A 9 16.75 -2.95 11.45
N GLU A 10 17.24 -2.42 12.57
CA GLU A 10 16.83 -2.95 13.87
C GLU A 10 15.33 -2.74 14.06
N ALA A 11 14.85 -1.53 13.79
CA ALA A 11 13.43 -1.23 13.84
C ALA A 11 12.64 -2.04 12.80
N TRP A 12 13.21 -2.28 11.64
CA TRP A 12 12.58 -3.05 10.57
C TRP A 12 12.16 -4.43 11.03
N ASP A 13 13.08 -5.18 11.64
CA ASP A 13 12.79 -6.54 12.11
C ASP A 13 11.65 -6.54 13.15
N GLU A 14 11.67 -5.59 14.07
CA GLU A 14 10.61 -5.45 15.06
C GLU A 14 9.26 -5.14 14.41
N LEU A 15 9.27 -4.28 13.38
CA LEU A 15 8.05 -3.92 12.68
C LEU A 15 7.49 -5.08 11.86
N VAL A 16 8.36 -5.88 11.24
CA VAL A 16 7.92 -7.09 10.52
C VAL A 16 7.24 -8.06 11.48
N GLU A 17 7.81 -8.27 12.68
CA GLU A 17 7.17 -9.09 13.71
C GLU A 17 5.83 -8.49 14.14
N GLY A 18 5.76 -7.17 14.24
CA GLY A 18 4.54 -6.46 14.62
C GLY A 18 3.39 -6.65 13.65
N LEU A 19 3.67 -6.97 12.39
CA LEU A 19 2.64 -7.16 11.37
C LEU A 19 1.72 -8.35 11.67
N THR A 20 2.18 -9.31 12.47
CA THR A 20 1.41 -10.49 12.86
C THR A 20 1.14 -10.55 14.36
N HIS A 21 1.36 -9.43 15.06
CA HIS A 21 1.12 -9.34 16.51
C HIS A 21 -0.36 -9.61 16.83
N LYS A 22 -0.62 -10.17 18.00
CA LYS A 22 -2.00 -10.47 18.42
C LYS A 22 -2.88 -9.23 18.59
N ASP A 23 -2.28 -8.08 18.91
CA ASP A 23 -3.00 -6.82 19.07
C ASP A 23 -3.10 -6.12 17.71
N ASN A 24 -4.32 -5.87 17.25
CA ASN A 24 -4.55 -5.25 15.95
C ASN A 24 -4.02 -3.81 15.86
N HIS A 25 -3.93 -3.09 16.97
CA HIS A 25 -3.33 -1.75 16.96
C HIS A 25 -1.84 -1.82 16.66
N VAL A 26 -1.14 -2.83 17.19
CA VAL A 26 0.28 -3.06 16.89
C VAL A 26 0.43 -3.40 15.41
N ARG A 27 -0.44 -4.24 14.86
CA ARG A 27 -0.39 -4.58 13.42
C ARG A 27 -0.56 -3.33 12.55
N ALA A 28 -1.52 -2.47 12.89
CA ALA A 28 -1.78 -1.24 12.13
C ALA A 28 -0.57 -0.29 12.17
N ILE A 29 -0.06 0.00 13.37
CA ILE A 29 1.06 0.92 13.53
C ILE A 29 2.32 0.37 12.87
N SER A 30 2.59 -0.93 13.03
CA SER A 30 3.75 -1.58 12.41
C SER A 30 3.72 -1.45 10.90
N SER A 31 2.55 -1.65 10.29
CA SER A 31 2.41 -1.53 8.83
C SER A 31 2.69 -0.11 8.35
N GLN A 32 2.18 0.89 9.07
CA GLN A 32 2.39 2.29 8.70
C GLN A 32 3.86 2.70 8.81
N LEU A 33 4.52 2.30 9.89
CA LEU A 33 5.91 2.63 10.11
C LEU A 33 6.82 1.89 9.13
N LEU A 34 6.55 0.62 8.86
CA LEU A 34 7.34 -0.16 7.91
C LEU A 34 7.25 0.43 6.51
N ALA A 35 6.05 0.81 6.08
CA ALA A 35 5.87 1.45 4.78
C ALA A 35 6.69 2.75 4.68
N ASN A 36 6.74 3.53 5.75
CA ASN A 36 7.54 4.76 5.80
C ASN A 36 9.04 4.49 5.69
N LEU A 37 9.52 3.34 6.17
CA LEU A 37 10.95 3.02 6.11
C LEU A 37 11.43 2.59 4.74
N ALA A 38 10.52 2.33 3.79
CA ALA A 38 10.90 1.90 2.44
C ALA A 38 11.84 2.89 1.74
N LYS A 39 11.71 4.17 2.03
CA LYS A 39 12.58 5.21 1.46
C LYS A 39 13.99 5.21 2.06
N SER A 40 14.20 4.44 3.14
CA SER A 40 15.49 4.32 3.82
C SER A 40 15.95 2.86 3.84
N ASP A 41 15.81 2.18 2.69
CA ASP A 41 16.04 0.73 2.56
C ASP A 41 17.09 0.45 1.47
N PRO A 42 18.35 0.81 1.71
CA PRO A 42 19.39 0.61 0.68
C PRO A 42 19.66 -0.86 0.35
N LYS A 43 19.33 -1.80 1.26
CA LYS A 43 19.52 -3.24 1.01
C LYS A 43 18.33 -3.87 0.30
N GLY A 44 17.27 -3.11 0.04
CA GLY A 44 16.10 -3.63 -0.67
C GLY A 44 15.30 -4.68 0.10
N ARG A 45 15.27 -4.61 1.42
CA ARG A 45 14.57 -5.59 2.26
C ARG A 45 13.06 -5.59 2.01
N MET A 46 12.52 -4.46 1.53
CA MET A 46 11.09 -4.38 1.23
C MET A 46 10.67 -5.40 0.17
N PHE A 47 11.55 -5.72 -0.78
CA PHE A 47 11.23 -6.72 -1.81
C PHE A 47 10.98 -8.09 -1.21
N LYS A 48 11.67 -8.41 -0.12
CA LYS A 48 11.47 -9.67 0.62
C LYS A 48 10.23 -9.62 1.50
N ASP A 49 9.97 -8.49 2.14
CA ASP A 49 8.97 -8.36 3.19
C ASP A 49 7.66 -7.75 2.72
N PHE A 50 7.58 -7.32 1.46
CA PHE A 50 6.40 -6.63 0.95
C PHE A 50 5.13 -7.47 1.05
N ASP A 51 5.20 -8.77 0.78
CA ASP A 51 4.02 -9.63 0.86
C ASP A 51 3.47 -9.69 2.28
N LYS A 52 4.34 -9.64 3.29
CA LYS A 52 3.93 -9.58 4.69
C LYS A 52 3.22 -8.27 4.99
N LEU A 53 3.73 -7.17 4.45
CA LEU A 53 3.11 -5.85 4.60
C LEU A 53 1.75 -5.83 3.90
N LEU A 54 1.70 -6.29 2.65
CA LEU A 54 0.46 -6.31 1.87
C LEU A 54 -0.61 -7.18 2.55
N ASN A 55 -0.20 -8.23 3.23
CA ASN A 55 -1.13 -9.14 3.91
C ASN A 55 -1.91 -8.44 5.03
N VAL A 56 -1.41 -7.35 5.59
CA VAL A 56 -2.14 -6.56 6.58
C VAL A 56 -3.41 -5.96 5.98
N THR A 57 -3.42 -5.72 4.67
CA THR A 57 -4.62 -5.22 3.97
C THR A 57 -5.76 -6.23 3.95
N ARG A 58 -5.49 -7.48 4.35
CA ARG A 58 -6.48 -8.55 4.48
C ARG A 58 -6.82 -8.84 5.93
N ASP A 59 -6.43 -7.97 6.85
CA ASP A 59 -6.63 -8.18 8.29
C ASP A 59 -8.12 -8.40 8.60
N GLU A 60 -8.38 -9.32 9.52
CA GLU A 60 -9.75 -9.62 9.97
C GLU A 60 -10.43 -8.39 10.60
N LYS A 61 -9.65 -7.49 11.18
CA LYS A 61 -10.15 -6.21 11.68
C LYS A 61 -10.08 -5.20 10.54
N PHE A 62 -11.24 -4.82 10.00
CA PHE A 62 -11.28 -3.98 8.80
C PHE A 62 -10.59 -2.61 9.01
N VAL A 63 -10.70 -2.02 10.20
CA VAL A 63 -10.01 -0.75 10.50
C VAL A 63 -8.51 -0.91 10.36
N THR A 64 -7.96 -2.02 10.86
CA THR A 64 -6.52 -2.34 10.72
C THR A 64 -6.16 -2.55 9.25
N ALA A 65 -6.98 -3.29 8.51
CA ALA A 65 -6.78 -3.51 7.08
C ALA A 65 -6.70 -2.19 6.33
N ARG A 66 -7.58 -1.24 6.64
CA ARG A 66 -7.57 0.07 5.99
C ARG A 66 -6.32 0.89 6.33
N HIS A 67 -5.88 0.86 7.59
CA HIS A 67 -4.64 1.56 7.97
C HIS A 67 -3.45 1.01 7.20
N GLY A 68 -3.36 -0.31 7.09
CA GLY A 68 -2.32 -0.95 6.29
C GLY A 68 -2.40 -0.56 4.83
N LEU A 69 -3.60 -0.65 4.26
CA LEU A 69 -3.82 -0.34 2.85
C LEU A 69 -3.48 1.12 2.53
N GLN A 70 -3.89 2.05 3.37
CA GLN A 70 -3.66 3.48 3.17
C GLN A 70 -2.18 3.88 3.22
N SER A 71 -1.32 2.98 3.68
CA SER A 71 0.13 3.22 3.79
C SER A 71 0.93 2.64 2.63
N ILE A 72 0.36 1.74 1.84
CA ILE A 72 1.11 1.00 0.80
C ILE A 72 1.81 1.92 -0.20
N TRP A 73 1.17 3.02 -0.62
CA TRP A 73 1.77 3.94 -1.60
C TRP A 73 3.12 4.49 -1.15
N LYS A 74 3.36 4.56 0.15
CA LYS A 74 4.61 5.09 0.70
C LYS A 74 5.81 4.20 0.38
N VAL A 75 5.58 2.91 0.15
CA VAL A 75 6.61 1.99 -0.33
C VAL A 75 7.18 2.51 -1.66
N GLY A 76 6.33 3.05 -2.51
CA GLY A 76 6.75 3.59 -3.80
C GLY A 76 7.65 4.81 -3.73
N LEU A 77 7.79 5.43 -2.55
CA LEU A 77 8.70 6.56 -2.37
C LEU A 77 10.16 6.12 -2.26
N GLY A 78 10.40 4.81 -2.15
CA GLY A 78 11.76 4.27 -2.03
C GLY A 78 12.55 4.27 -3.33
N GLY A 79 11.89 4.37 -4.47
CA GLY A 79 12.52 4.39 -5.78
C GLY A 79 11.64 3.78 -6.85
N LYS A 80 12.15 3.71 -8.08
CA LYS A 80 11.38 3.23 -9.22
C LYS A 80 10.96 1.76 -9.08
N ASN A 81 11.86 0.90 -8.59
CA ASN A 81 11.55 -0.51 -8.39
C ASN A 81 10.51 -0.70 -7.29
N GLU A 82 10.59 0.10 -6.23
CA GLU A 82 9.62 0.11 -5.15
C GLU A 82 8.26 0.62 -5.62
N GLN A 83 8.25 1.59 -6.54
CA GLN A 83 7.00 2.03 -7.18
C GLN A 83 6.31 0.87 -7.88
N GLN A 84 7.06 0.11 -8.67
CA GLN A 84 6.49 -1.03 -9.39
C GLN A 84 5.97 -2.09 -8.43
N LEU A 85 6.70 -2.33 -7.35
CA LEU A 85 6.28 -3.27 -6.30
C LEU A 85 4.95 -2.83 -5.67
N ALA A 86 4.86 -1.56 -5.26
CA ALA A 86 3.65 -1.01 -4.65
C ALA A 86 2.46 -1.05 -5.62
N VAL A 87 2.67 -0.63 -6.86
CA VAL A 87 1.61 -0.60 -7.88
C VAL A 87 1.09 -2.00 -8.16
N LYS A 88 1.98 -2.98 -8.31
CA LYS A 88 1.58 -4.37 -8.53
C LYS A 88 0.78 -4.93 -7.37
N GLY A 89 1.20 -4.61 -6.13
CA GLY A 89 0.48 -5.04 -4.93
C GLY A 89 -0.92 -4.44 -4.87
N LEU A 90 -1.03 -3.14 -5.18
CA LEU A 90 -2.32 -2.45 -5.20
C LEU A 90 -3.23 -3.01 -6.29
N GLU A 91 -2.69 -3.28 -7.48
CA GLU A 91 -3.45 -3.90 -8.58
C GLU A 91 -3.98 -5.28 -8.18
N LYS A 92 -3.11 -6.09 -7.60
CA LYS A 92 -3.49 -7.42 -7.13
C LYS A 92 -4.66 -7.35 -6.15
N ARG A 93 -4.57 -6.46 -5.18
CA ARG A 93 -5.64 -6.28 -4.19
C ARG A 93 -6.93 -5.75 -4.82
N PHE A 94 -6.83 -4.87 -5.79
CA PHE A 94 -8.00 -4.35 -6.50
C PHE A 94 -8.78 -5.47 -7.19
N ILE A 95 -8.05 -6.39 -7.81
CA ILE A 95 -8.67 -7.50 -8.56
C ILE A 95 -9.20 -8.57 -7.60
N GLU A 96 -8.40 -8.99 -6.61
CA GLU A 96 -8.77 -10.11 -5.76
C GLU A 96 -9.88 -9.80 -4.75
N CYS A 97 -10.09 -8.52 -4.44
CA CYS A 97 -11.06 -8.17 -3.41
C CYS A 97 -12.51 -8.41 -3.82
N ILE A 98 -12.76 -8.77 -5.06
CA ILE A 98 -14.12 -8.95 -5.59
C ILE A 98 -14.95 -9.95 -4.77
N THR A 99 -14.30 -10.88 -4.08
CA THR A 99 -14.97 -11.84 -3.19
C THR A 99 -15.03 -11.37 -1.74
N GLU A 100 -14.49 -10.20 -1.45
CA GLU A 100 -14.42 -9.68 -0.08
C GLU A 100 -15.57 -8.72 0.21
N LYS A 101 -16.02 -8.71 1.45
CA LYS A 101 -17.18 -7.94 1.89
C LYS A 101 -17.06 -6.43 1.62
N ASN A 102 -15.86 -5.88 1.79
CA ASN A 102 -15.63 -4.45 1.72
C ASN A 102 -14.90 -4.03 0.44
N CYS A 103 -15.07 -4.79 -0.64
CA CYS A 103 -14.34 -4.56 -1.89
C CYS A 103 -14.45 -3.12 -2.40
N THR A 104 -15.62 -2.51 -2.33
CA THR A 104 -15.79 -1.14 -2.83
C THR A 104 -14.97 -0.12 -2.06
N LEU A 105 -14.83 -0.29 -0.75
CA LEU A 105 -13.98 0.57 0.09
C LEU A 105 -12.50 0.28 -0.13
N ILE A 106 -12.16 -1.01 -0.29
CA ILE A 106 -10.78 -1.41 -0.60
C ILE A 106 -10.35 -0.79 -1.92
N ARG A 107 -11.18 -0.90 -2.96
CA ARG A 107 -10.90 -0.30 -4.26
C ARG A 107 -10.77 1.21 -4.19
N TYR A 108 -11.65 1.86 -3.42
CA TYR A 108 -11.56 3.30 -3.19
C TYR A 108 -10.19 3.67 -2.60
N ASP A 109 -9.78 2.98 -1.54
CA ASP A 109 -8.50 3.24 -0.87
C ASP A 109 -7.32 3.00 -1.83
N ILE A 110 -7.41 1.98 -2.69
CA ILE A 110 -6.37 1.70 -3.69
C ILE A 110 -6.24 2.85 -4.68
N ILE A 111 -7.36 3.38 -5.17
CA ILE A 111 -7.32 4.49 -6.12
C ILE A 111 -6.75 5.76 -5.46
N VAL A 112 -7.08 6.00 -4.19
CA VAL A 112 -6.47 7.09 -3.41
C VAL A 112 -4.96 6.89 -3.26
N ASN A 113 -4.53 5.64 -2.96
CA ASN A 113 -3.11 5.29 -2.90
C ASN A 113 -2.38 5.65 -4.18
N LEU A 114 -2.94 5.25 -5.32
CA LEU A 114 -2.33 5.52 -6.62
C LEU A 114 -2.26 7.02 -6.88
N ARG A 115 -3.29 7.77 -6.49
CA ARG A 115 -3.28 9.22 -6.63
C ARG A 115 -2.19 9.86 -5.78
N ASN A 116 -2.05 9.44 -4.52
CA ASN A 116 -1.01 9.95 -3.63
C ASN A 116 0.38 9.67 -4.20
N LEU A 117 0.59 8.46 -4.73
CA LEU A 117 1.87 8.10 -5.32
C LEU A 117 2.13 8.92 -6.59
N TYR A 118 1.11 9.11 -7.42
CA TYR A 118 1.23 9.95 -8.62
C TYR A 118 1.59 11.39 -8.25
N ASP A 119 0.93 11.97 -7.26
CA ASP A 119 1.20 13.34 -6.83
C ASP A 119 2.65 13.49 -6.35
N ALA A 120 3.21 12.45 -5.74
CA ALA A 120 4.59 12.47 -5.26
C ALA A 120 5.64 12.23 -6.35
N THR A 121 5.30 11.47 -7.40
CA THR A 121 6.27 11.00 -8.40
C THR A 121 6.04 11.57 -9.79
N THR A 122 4.83 12.04 -10.09
CA THR A 122 4.37 12.50 -11.41
C THR A 122 4.54 11.45 -12.53
N SER A 123 4.59 10.16 -12.16
CA SER A 123 4.74 9.06 -13.13
C SER A 123 3.47 8.82 -13.92
N SER A 124 3.52 8.98 -15.23
CA SER A 124 2.38 8.72 -16.10
C SER A 124 1.91 7.26 -16.07
N GLU A 125 2.84 6.32 -15.79
CA GLU A 125 2.51 4.91 -15.69
C GLU A 125 1.54 4.64 -14.54
N ILE A 126 1.69 5.36 -13.44
CA ILE A 126 0.81 5.24 -12.27
C ILE A 126 -0.60 5.72 -12.62
N LYS A 127 -0.69 6.86 -13.32
CA LYS A 127 -1.96 7.39 -13.77
C LYS A 127 -2.66 6.43 -14.73
N GLU A 128 -1.92 5.89 -15.70
CA GLU A 128 -2.47 4.92 -16.64
C GLU A 128 -3.01 3.68 -15.93
N LYS A 129 -2.26 3.17 -14.95
CA LYS A 129 -2.70 2.01 -14.17
C LYS A 129 -3.97 2.32 -13.36
N ALA A 130 -4.04 3.48 -12.75
CA ALA A 130 -5.23 3.87 -12.00
C ALA A 130 -6.47 3.94 -12.89
N LEU A 131 -6.35 4.56 -14.06
CA LEU A 131 -7.46 4.66 -15.00
C LEU A 131 -7.88 3.29 -15.53
N GLU A 132 -6.90 2.42 -15.79
CA GLU A 132 -7.16 1.04 -16.20
C GLU A 132 -7.95 0.28 -15.13
N LEU A 133 -7.56 0.41 -13.86
CA LEU A 133 -8.24 -0.27 -12.76
C LEU A 133 -9.66 0.27 -12.57
N ILE A 134 -9.86 1.57 -12.71
CA ILE A 134 -11.19 2.16 -12.61
C ILE A 134 -12.13 1.54 -13.64
N GLU A 135 -11.64 1.27 -14.86
CA GLU A 135 -12.45 0.66 -15.91
C GLU A 135 -12.87 -0.77 -15.58
N LEU A 136 -12.16 -1.46 -14.67
CA LEU A 136 -12.53 -2.80 -14.24
C LEU A 136 -13.75 -2.82 -13.31
N GLU A 137 -14.10 -1.68 -12.69
CA GLU A 137 -15.26 -1.62 -11.82
C GLU A 137 -16.55 -1.70 -12.65
N THR A 138 -17.42 -2.63 -12.31
CA THR A 138 -18.64 -2.88 -13.06
C THR A 138 -19.82 -2.01 -12.64
N GLU A 139 -19.83 -1.53 -11.40
CA GLU A 139 -20.91 -0.68 -10.90
C GLU A 139 -20.64 0.79 -11.20
N ALA A 140 -21.51 1.39 -12.03
CA ALA A 140 -21.36 2.77 -12.49
C ALA A 140 -21.21 3.76 -11.34
N LYS A 141 -21.92 3.57 -10.25
CA LYS A 141 -21.89 4.42 -9.06
C LYS A 141 -20.46 4.50 -8.47
N TYR A 142 -19.83 3.36 -8.31
CA TYR A 142 -18.48 3.29 -7.73
C TYR A 142 -17.41 3.71 -8.74
N LYS A 143 -17.58 3.31 -10.00
CA LYS A 143 -16.69 3.74 -11.07
C LYS A 143 -16.58 5.27 -11.12
N LYS A 144 -17.72 5.95 -11.03
CA LYS A 144 -17.76 7.42 -11.00
C LYS A 144 -17.06 7.98 -9.77
N LYS A 145 -17.25 7.34 -8.62
CA LYS A 145 -16.61 7.76 -7.37
C LYS A 145 -15.09 7.67 -7.46
N TYR A 146 -14.57 6.57 -8.01
CA TYR A 146 -13.12 6.39 -8.20
C TYR A 146 -12.58 7.38 -9.21
N ALA A 147 -13.28 7.59 -10.30
CA ALA A 147 -12.87 8.56 -11.33
C ALA A 147 -12.78 9.97 -10.77
N GLY A 148 -13.62 10.32 -9.80
CA GLY A 148 -13.62 11.62 -9.15
C GLY A 148 -12.29 11.95 -8.45
N ILE A 149 -11.59 10.93 -7.95
CA ILE A 149 -10.29 11.09 -7.29
C ILE A 149 -9.24 11.59 -8.30
N TRP A 150 -9.38 11.24 -9.57
CA TRP A 150 -8.41 11.55 -10.62
C TRP A 150 -8.75 12.79 -11.45
N LYS A 151 -9.88 13.42 -11.21
CA LYS A 151 -10.29 14.62 -11.96
C LYS A 151 -9.59 15.90 -11.52
N LYS A 152 -8.95 15.91 -10.39
CA LYS A 152 -8.29 17.13 -9.86
C LYS A 152 -6.89 17.30 -10.37
#